data_f08998005b9d8ec36d7d6201e61b9fce
#
_entry.id   f08998005b9d8ec36d7d6201e61b9fce
#
_cell.length_a   1.000
_cell.length_b   1.000
_cell.length_c   1.000
_cell.angle_alpha   90.00
_cell.angle_beta   90.00
_cell.angle_gamma   90.00
#
_symmetry.space_group_name_H-M   'P 1'
#
loop_
_entity.id
_entity.type
_entity.pdbx_description
1 polymer ?
#
loop_
_entity_poly.entity_id
_entity_poly.type
_entity_poly.pdbx_seq_one_letter_code
_entity_poly.pdbx_strand_id
1 'polypeptide(L)'
;PVILVNHALTGNSNVSGEKGWWKDLIGKEKIIDTDRFTVLCFNIPGNGFDGNTIENYQDFTTSDIAKIFLEGLEFLKINNLHALIGGSLGGAIGWEMLAIEPNLTKNFIPVACDYQTSDWLYSQCLVQKFLLNQKEEPLQKARIHAMLCYRTPESLNSRFKNEVLIDKNIRKSEDWLNFHGKSLADRFNLHSYKLMNQLLMSINTDQNSLRLISANIHLVAVDSDLFFPAREMKQTYLFLAEMKHNVFYHTINSIHGHDAFLIEYEQLTNILKKVFNE
;
A
#
# COMPACT_ATOMS: atom_id res chain seq x y z
N PRO A 1 -11.36 -13.13 -16.55
CA PRO A 1 -10.01 -12.59 -16.26
C PRO A 1 -9.83 -12.40 -14.76
N VAL A 2 -8.61 -12.67 -14.23
CA VAL A 2 -8.28 -12.55 -12.80
C VAL A 2 -7.52 -11.27 -12.54
N ILE A 3 -7.89 -10.57 -11.47
CA ILE A 3 -7.19 -9.41 -10.93
C ILE A 3 -6.68 -9.78 -9.54
N LEU A 4 -5.38 -9.63 -9.31
CA LEU A 4 -4.81 -9.74 -7.99
C LEU A 4 -4.67 -8.36 -7.35
N VAL A 5 -5.23 -8.21 -6.16
CA VAL A 5 -5.12 -7.00 -5.34
C VAL A 5 -4.22 -7.28 -4.15
N ASN A 6 -3.11 -6.57 -4.06
CA ASN A 6 -2.22 -6.64 -2.90
C ASN A 6 -2.56 -5.53 -1.91
N HIS A 7 -2.87 -5.89 -0.66
CA HIS A 7 -3.27 -4.92 0.36
C HIS A 7 -2.08 -4.12 0.93
N ALA A 8 -2.38 -2.91 1.41
CA ALA A 8 -1.42 -2.06 2.09
C ALA A 8 -1.10 -2.58 3.52
N LEU A 9 -0.18 -1.91 4.22
CA LEU A 9 0.40 -2.31 5.51
C LEU A 9 -0.62 -2.80 6.55
N THR A 10 -1.70 -2.07 6.78
CA THR A 10 -2.74 -2.44 7.75
C THR A 10 -4.02 -2.95 7.11
N GLY A 11 -3.95 -3.31 5.83
CA GLY A 11 -5.03 -3.92 5.08
C GLY A 11 -5.15 -5.43 5.33
N ASN A 12 -6.05 -6.04 4.58
CA ASN A 12 -6.31 -7.49 4.59
C ASN A 12 -6.99 -7.90 3.27
N SER A 13 -7.33 -9.18 3.13
CA SER A 13 -7.98 -9.73 1.94
C SER A 13 -9.41 -9.25 1.70
N ASN A 14 -10.04 -8.55 2.65
CA ASN A 14 -11.40 -8.05 2.47
C ASN A 14 -11.40 -6.71 1.69
N VAL A 15 -11.29 -6.80 0.36
CA VAL A 15 -11.11 -5.63 -0.52
C VAL A 15 -12.43 -5.06 -1.05
N SER A 16 -13.49 -5.87 -1.09
CA SER A 16 -14.79 -5.52 -1.69
C SER A 16 -15.96 -5.81 -0.75
N GLY A 17 -17.20 -5.54 -1.20
CA GLY A 17 -18.38 -5.70 -0.37
C GLY A 17 -18.51 -4.59 0.69
N GLU A 18 -19.48 -4.71 1.58
CA GLU A 18 -19.86 -3.64 2.53
C GLU A 18 -18.70 -3.17 3.43
N LYS A 19 -17.85 -4.12 3.86
CA LYS A 19 -16.70 -3.86 4.75
C LYS A 19 -15.36 -3.81 4.01
N GLY A 20 -15.38 -3.90 2.68
CA GLY A 20 -14.15 -3.88 1.87
C GLY A 20 -13.46 -2.51 1.93
N TRP A 21 -12.14 -2.51 2.10
CA TRP A 21 -11.37 -1.27 2.19
C TRP A 21 -11.21 -0.54 0.85
N TRP A 22 -11.46 -1.20 -0.29
CA TRP A 22 -11.55 -0.62 -1.63
C TRP A 22 -12.92 -0.82 -2.29
N LYS A 23 -13.97 -0.93 -1.49
CA LYS A 23 -15.36 -1.13 -1.94
C LYS A 23 -15.87 -0.10 -2.95
N ASP A 24 -15.29 1.10 -2.96
CA ASP A 24 -15.66 2.14 -3.91
C ASP A 24 -15.03 1.96 -5.29
N LEU A 25 -13.98 1.14 -5.40
CA LEU A 25 -13.33 0.77 -6.66
C LEU A 25 -13.69 -0.64 -7.13
N ILE A 26 -13.97 -1.58 -6.20
CA ILE A 26 -14.14 -3.00 -6.47
C ILE A 26 -15.55 -3.45 -6.06
N GLY A 27 -16.32 -3.93 -7.02
CA GLY A 27 -17.69 -4.43 -6.80
C GLY A 27 -18.50 -4.41 -8.09
N LYS A 28 -19.75 -4.81 -8.00
CA LYS A 28 -20.67 -4.76 -9.13
C LYS A 28 -20.81 -3.31 -9.62
N GLU A 29 -20.70 -3.11 -10.93
CA GLU A 29 -20.79 -1.80 -11.60
C GLU A 29 -19.72 -0.78 -11.14
N LYS A 30 -18.68 -1.23 -10.44
CA LYS A 30 -17.50 -0.41 -10.10
C LYS A 30 -16.46 -0.49 -11.21
N ILE A 31 -15.38 0.32 -11.10
CA ILE A 31 -14.33 0.31 -12.11
C ILE A 31 -13.66 -1.08 -12.24
N ILE A 32 -13.49 -1.79 -11.13
CA ILE A 32 -13.13 -3.21 -11.10
C ILE A 32 -14.41 -3.99 -10.85
N ASP A 33 -15.11 -4.28 -11.95
CA ASP A 33 -16.43 -4.88 -11.91
C ASP A 33 -16.36 -6.39 -11.65
N THR A 34 -16.94 -6.82 -10.54
CA THR A 34 -16.96 -8.22 -10.12
C THR A 34 -17.90 -9.11 -10.97
N ASP A 35 -18.75 -8.54 -11.83
CA ASP A 35 -19.50 -9.29 -12.84
C ASP A 35 -18.62 -9.62 -14.07
N ARG A 36 -17.50 -8.89 -14.27
CA ARG A 36 -16.54 -9.08 -15.37
C ARG A 36 -15.26 -9.77 -14.95
N PHE A 37 -14.79 -9.52 -13.73
CA PHE A 37 -13.48 -9.94 -13.23
C PHE A 37 -13.60 -10.78 -11.96
N THR A 38 -12.79 -11.83 -11.87
CA THR A 38 -12.51 -12.51 -10.60
C THR A 38 -11.47 -11.71 -9.85
N VAL A 39 -11.81 -11.23 -8.66
CA VAL A 39 -10.88 -10.48 -7.81
C VAL A 39 -10.32 -11.40 -6.74
N LEU A 40 -9.00 -11.50 -6.68
CA LEU A 40 -8.25 -12.26 -5.69
C LEU A 40 -7.45 -11.31 -4.81
N CYS A 41 -7.40 -11.58 -3.52
CA CYS A 41 -6.52 -10.90 -2.57
C CYS A 41 -6.04 -11.87 -1.52
N PHE A 42 -4.73 -12.05 -1.41
CA PHE A 42 -4.13 -12.81 -0.32
C PHE A 42 -3.91 -11.92 0.91
N ASN A 43 -4.04 -12.49 2.11
CA ASN A 43 -3.47 -11.84 3.28
C ASN A 43 -1.94 -12.01 3.26
N ILE A 44 -1.20 -10.95 3.58
CA ILE A 44 0.22 -11.09 3.85
C ILE A 44 0.36 -12.02 5.06
N PRO A 45 1.08 -13.16 4.95
CA PRO A 45 1.25 -14.09 6.07
C PRO A 45 1.76 -13.37 7.31
N GLY A 46 1.15 -13.65 8.45
CA GLY A 46 1.50 -13.01 9.71
C GLY A 46 0.91 -11.60 9.91
N ASN A 47 0.04 -11.10 9.02
CA ASN A 47 -0.66 -9.84 9.23
C ASN A 47 -1.70 -9.87 10.37
N GLY A 48 -1.96 -11.04 10.92
CA GLY A 48 -2.83 -11.25 12.08
C GLY A 48 -4.33 -11.22 11.75
N PHE A 49 -4.74 -11.06 10.48
CA PHE A 49 -6.15 -11.02 10.10
C PHE A 49 -6.87 -12.36 10.32
N ASP A 50 -6.15 -13.46 10.14
CA ASP A 50 -6.58 -14.84 10.41
C ASP A 50 -6.23 -15.32 11.84
N GLY A 51 -5.70 -14.43 12.69
CA GLY A 51 -5.22 -14.74 14.04
C GLY A 51 -3.78 -15.26 14.09
N ASN A 52 -3.13 -15.52 12.95
CA ASN A 52 -1.75 -16.00 12.90
C ASN A 52 -0.75 -14.85 12.90
N THR A 53 0.33 -15.02 13.65
CA THR A 53 1.47 -14.10 13.72
C THR A 53 2.77 -14.84 13.48
N ILE A 54 3.81 -14.10 13.09
CA ILE A 54 5.16 -14.63 12.86
C ILE A 54 6.09 -14.04 13.90
N GLU A 55 6.73 -14.87 14.75
CA GLU A 55 7.62 -14.40 15.80
C GLU A 55 8.98 -13.94 15.24
N ASN A 56 9.56 -14.71 14.33
CA ASN A 56 10.82 -14.41 13.65
C ASN A 56 10.64 -13.45 12.46
N TYR A 57 9.77 -12.46 12.60
CA TYR A 57 9.39 -11.52 11.53
C TYR A 57 10.57 -10.79 10.88
N GLN A 58 11.70 -10.70 11.54
CA GLN A 58 12.91 -10.01 11.06
C GLN A 58 13.58 -10.76 9.89
N ASP A 59 13.30 -12.05 9.75
CA ASP A 59 13.87 -12.91 8.70
C ASP A 59 13.11 -12.77 7.36
N PHE A 60 11.97 -12.08 7.36
CA PHE A 60 11.11 -11.95 6.18
C PHE A 60 11.34 -10.65 5.43
N THR A 61 11.30 -10.74 4.11
CA THR A 61 11.40 -9.65 3.16
C THR A 61 10.17 -9.58 2.25
N THR A 62 10.01 -8.49 1.51
CA THR A 62 8.96 -8.37 0.46
C THR A 62 9.11 -9.46 -0.61
N SER A 63 10.34 -9.87 -0.91
CA SER A 63 10.61 -10.97 -1.87
C SER A 63 10.08 -12.32 -1.37
N ASP A 64 10.16 -12.60 -0.08
CA ASP A 64 9.61 -13.85 0.49
C ASP A 64 8.08 -13.85 0.43
N ILE A 65 7.45 -12.73 0.72
CA ILE A 65 5.99 -12.58 0.58
C ILE A 65 5.57 -12.75 -0.89
N ALA A 66 6.33 -12.17 -1.82
CA ALA A 66 6.08 -12.32 -3.26
C ALA A 66 6.13 -13.80 -3.70
N LYS A 67 7.13 -14.57 -3.24
CA LYS A 67 7.23 -16.02 -3.52
C LYS A 67 6.01 -16.77 -3.01
N ILE A 68 5.59 -16.51 -1.76
CA ILE A 68 4.41 -17.14 -1.17
C ILE A 68 3.14 -16.82 -1.98
N PHE A 69 2.99 -15.57 -2.46
CA PHE A 69 1.86 -15.20 -3.31
C PHE A 69 1.89 -15.90 -4.67
N LEU A 70 3.08 -16.06 -5.26
CA LEU A 70 3.26 -16.82 -6.51
C LEU A 70 2.94 -18.31 -6.32
N GLU A 71 3.38 -18.93 -5.24
CA GLU A 71 2.99 -20.30 -4.87
C GLU A 71 1.47 -20.43 -4.67
N GLY A 72 0.83 -19.40 -4.06
CA GLY A 72 -0.61 -19.33 -3.93
C GLY A 72 -1.33 -19.29 -5.29
N LEU A 73 -0.81 -18.52 -6.25
CA LEU A 73 -1.35 -18.47 -7.61
C LEU A 73 -1.16 -19.81 -8.33
N GLU A 74 -0.02 -20.46 -8.19
CA GLU A 74 0.26 -21.79 -8.74
C GLU A 74 -0.70 -22.84 -8.18
N PHE A 75 -0.90 -22.86 -6.85
CA PHE A 75 -1.86 -23.74 -6.18
C PHE A 75 -3.28 -23.55 -6.73
N LEU A 76 -3.68 -22.32 -7.00
CA LEU A 76 -4.97 -21.98 -7.62
C LEU A 76 -5.00 -22.21 -9.14
N LYS A 77 -3.88 -22.62 -9.75
CA LYS A 77 -3.70 -22.81 -11.20
C LYS A 77 -3.96 -21.52 -12.00
N ILE A 78 -3.57 -20.38 -11.44
CA ILE A 78 -3.66 -19.05 -12.08
C ILE A 78 -2.29 -18.69 -12.63
N ASN A 79 -2.10 -18.87 -13.93
CA ASN A 79 -0.82 -18.65 -14.60
C ASN A 79 -0.68 -17.22 -15.15
N ASN A 80 -1.80 -16.50 -15.33
CA ASN A 80 -1.80 -15.16 -15.90
C ASN A 80 -2.87 -14.30 -15.24
N LEU A 81 -2.51 -13.05 -14.95
CA LEU A 81 -3.40 -12.04 -14.43
C LEU A 81 -3.75 -11.01 -15.51
N HIS A 82 -4.99 -10.55 -15.52
CA HIS A 82 -5.38 -9.37 -16.31
C HIS A 82 -4.72 -8.11 -15.72
N ALA A 83 -4.73 -8.00 -14.41
CA ALA A 83 -4.05 -6.92 -13.70
C ALA A 83 -3.54 -7.39 -12.32
N LEU A 84 -2.41 -6.80 -11.92
CA LEU A 84 -1.88 -6.80 -10.57
C LEU A 84 -1.91 -5.35 -10.07
N ILE A 85 -2.67 -5.09 -9.01
CA ILE A 85 -2.79 -3.76 -8.41
C ILE A 85 -2.47 -3.81 -6.92
N GLY A 86 -1.69 -2.85 -6.44
CA GLY A 86 -1.37 -2.77 -5.02
C GLY A 86 -1.08 -1.35 -4.56
N GLY A 87 -1.61 -0.97 -3.39
CA GLY A 87 -1.31 0.29 -2.75
C GLY A 87 -0.17 0.17 -1.73
N SER A 88 0.77 1.12 -1.70
CA SER A 88 1.83 1.18 -0.71
C SER A 88 2.63 -0.15 -0.67
N LEU A 89 2.79 -0.79 0.50
CA LEU A 89 3.45 -2.09 0.65
C LEU A 89 2.93 -3.14 -0.35
N GLY A 90 1.63 -3.13 -0.66
CA GLY A 90 1.05 -4.07 -1.62
C GLY A 90 1.59 -3.89 -3.04
N GLY A 91 1.85 -2.66 -3.46
CA GLY A 91 2.49 -2.37 -4.73
C GLY A 91 3.97 -2.78 -4.73
N ALA A 92 4.66 -2.59 -3.60
CA ALA A 92 6.04 -3.03 -3.44
C ALA A 92 6.19 -4.58 -3.56
N ILE A 93 5.27 -5.33 -2.95
CA ILE A 93 5.20 -6.79 -3.16
C ILE A 93 4.92 -7.12 -4.63
N GLY A 94 4.10 -6.33 -5.31
CA GLY A 94 3.86 -6.49 -6.75
C GLY A 94 5.12 -6.33 -7.60
N TRP A 95 6.01 -5.41 -7.27
CA TRP A 95 7.31 -5.27 -7.93
C TRP A 95 8.17 -6.54 -7.78
N GLU A 96 8.24 -7.09 -6.57
CA GLU A 96 8.97 -8.34 -6.30
C GLU A 96 8.36 -9.54 -7.05
N MET A 97 7.03 -9.65 -7.09
CA MET A 97 6.36 -10.71 -7.85
C MET A 97 6.73 -10.65 -9.33
N LEU A 98 6.77 -9.46 -9.93
CA LEU A 98 7.11 -9.30 -11.34
C LEU A 98 8.61 -9.40 -11.63
N ALA A 99 9.46 -9.18 -10.64
CA ALA A 99 10.89 -9.47 -10.75
C ALA A 99 11.16 -10.98 -10.82
N ILE A 100 10.32 -11.80 -10.16
CA ILE A 100 10.42 -13.27 -10.17
C ILE A 100 9.71 -13.84 -11.42
N GLU A 101 8.47 -13.38 -11.71
CA GLU A 101 7.64 -13.83 -12.83
C GLU A 101 7.30 -12.65 -13.76
N PRO A 102 8.21 -12.26 -14.68
CA PRO A 102 8.08 -11.06 -15.48
C PRO A 102 6.85 -11.00 -16.40
N ASN A 103 6.27 -12.16 -16.72
CA ASN A 103 5.13 -12.31 -17.62
C ASN A 103 3.81 -12.59 -16.89
N LEU A 104 3.77 -12.46 -15.56
CA LEU A 104 2.64 -12.82 -14.72
C LEU A 104 1.35 -12.05 -15.06
N THR A 105 1.45 -10.79 -15.46
CA THR A 105 0.28 -9.93 -15.65
C THR A 105 0.35 -9.10 -16.92
N LYS A 106 -0.83 -8.80 -17.51
CA LYS A 106 -0.93 -7.84 -18.62
C LYS A 106 -0.70 -6.41 -18.14
N ASN A 107 -1.24 -6.04 -16.99
CA ASN A 107 -1.17 -4.68 -16.44
C ASN A 107 -0.69 -4.72 -14.99
N PHE A 108 0.25 -3.84 -14.64
CA PHE A 108 0.71 -3.63 -13.27
C PHE A 108 0.43 -2.20 -12.83
N ILE A 109 -0.26 -2.04 -11.70
CA ILE A 109 -0.69 -0.74 -11.18
C ILE A 109 -0.16 -0.56 -9.74
N PRO A 110 1.13 -0.17 -9.58
CA PRO A 110 1.67 0.23 -8.27
C PRO A 110 1.17 1.62 -7.90
N VAL A 111 0.45 1.73 -6.78
CA VAL A 111 -0.16 2.97 -6.29
C VAL A 111 0.54 3.44 -5.04
N ALA A 112 1.05 4.67 -5.04
CA ALA A 112 1.76 5.29 -3.91
C ALA A 112 2.84 4.37 -3.32
N CYS A 113 3.72 3.83 -4.17
CA CYS A 113 4.82 2.94 -3.78
C CYS A 113 5.94 2.93 -4.81
N ASP A 114 7.12 2.46 -4.40
CA ASP A 114 8.26 2.31 -5.27
C ASP A 114 8.82 0.89 -5.19
N TYR A 115 9.75 0.53 -6.11
CA TYR A 115 10.41 -0.77 -6.18
C TYR A 115 11.53 -0.93 -5.15
N GLN A 116 11.94 0.15 -4.49
CA GLN A 116 12.94 0.15 -3.43
C GLN A 116 12.58 1.12 -2.30
N THR A 117 13.03 0.81 -1.09
CA THR A 117 12.95 1.73 0.06
C THR A 117 14.00 2.82 -0.09
N SER A 118 13.58 4.09 -0.10
CA SER A 118 14.51 5.22 -0.01
C SER A 118 15.03 5.41 1.42
N ASP A 119 16.14 6.14 1.58
CA ASP A 119 16.65 6.52 2.89
C ASP A 119 15.60 7.28 3.72
N TRP A 120 14.75 8.06 3.08
CA TRP A 120 13.65 8.76 3.72
C TRP A 120 12.62 7.80 4.32
N LEU A 121 12.11 6.88 3.51
CA LEU A 121 11.14 5.87 3.96
C LEU A 121 11.76 4.95 5.03
N TYR A 122 13.00 4.50 4.82
CA TYR A 122 13.74 3.69 5.80
C TYR A 122 13.84 4.40 7.14
N SER A 123 14.19 5.70 7.15
CA SER A 123 14.30 6.49 8.37
C SER A 123 12.98 6.62 9.12
N GLN A 124 11.87 6.79 8.43
CA GLN A 124 10.53 6.78 9.02
C GLN A 124 10.20 5.41 9.63
N CYS A 125 10.50 4.33 8.91
CA CYS A 125 10.32 2.96 9.41
C CYS A 125 11.23 2.66 10.62
N LEU A 126 12.43 3.25 10.68
CA LEU A 126 13.31 3.15 11.85
C LEU A 126 12.68 3.81 13.09
N VAL A 127 12.06 4.98 12.96
CA VAL A 127 11.29 5.61 14.03
C VAL A 127 10.14 4.71 14.48
N GLN A 128 9.40 4.11 13.53
CA GLN A 128 8.38 3.11 13.84
C GLN A 128 8.94 1.95 14.65
N LYS A 129 10.08 1.39 14.23
CA LYS A 129 10.75 0.29 14.95
C LYS A 129 11.08 0.67 16.40
N PHE A 130 11.54 1.89 16.66
CA PHE A 130 11.80 2.37 18.02
C PHE A 130 10.50 2.47 18.84
N LEU A 131 9.44 3.01 18.27
CA LEU A 131 8.13 3.14 18.94
C LEU A 131 7.52 1.77 19.25
N LEU A 132 7.60 0.83 18.31
CA LEU A 132 7.09 -0.53 18.46
C LEU A 132 7.84 -1.37 19.51
N ASN A 133 9.03 -0.94 19.93
CA ASN A 133 9.82 -1.58 20.98
C ASN A 133 9.63 -0.93 22.35
N GLN A 134 8.78 0.09 22.48
CA GLN A 134 8.45 0.69 23.78
C GLN A 134 7.61 -0.29 24.63
N LYS A 135 7.68 -0.14 25.97
CA LYS A 135 6.90 -0.99 26.91
C LYS A 135 5.42 -0.60 26.95
N GLU A 136 5.16 0.71 26.91
CA GLU A 136 3.82 1.27 27.10
C GLU A 136 3.23 1.66 25.74
N GLU A 137 2.05 1.13 25.42
CA GLU A 137 1.24 1.47 24.24
C GLU A 137 2.02 1.55 22.90
N PRO A 138 2.92 0.57 22.60
CA PRO A 138 3.81 0.67 21.46
C PRO A 138 3.07 0.85 20.15
N LEU A 139 1.98 0.11 19.94
CA LEU A 139 1.21 0.12 18.70
C LEU A 139 0.42 1.42 18.54
N GLN A 140 -0.14 1.96 19.63
CA GLN A 140 -0.84 3.23 19.63
C GLN A 140 0.11 4.38 19.28
N LYS A 141 1.28 4.45 19.92
CA LYS A 141 2.31 5.46 19.64
C LYS A 141 2.83 5.39 18.21
N ALA A 142 3.11 4.17 17.74
CA ALA A 142 3.52 3.94 16.36
C ALA A 142 2.45 4.43 15.35
N ARG A 143 1.16 4.15 15.61
CA ARG A 143 0.08 4.63 14.75
C ARG A 143 -0.07 6.15 14.75
N ILE A 144 0.08 6.81 15.90
CA ILE A 144 0.06 8.27 16.00
C ILE A 144 1.16 8.87 15.10
N HIS A 145 2.38 8.35 15.18
CA HIS A 145 3.47 8.78 14.30
C HIS A 145 3.16 8.48 12.83
N ALA A 146 2.67 7.28 12.51
CA ALA A 146 2.32 6.90 11.13
C ALA A 146 1.29 7.85 10.51
N MET A 147 0.31 8.33 11.27
CA MET A 147 -0.68 9.30 10.79
C MET A 147 -0.05 10.64 10.39
N LEU A 148 1.07 11.05 10.98
CA LEU A 148 1.82 12.23 10.58
C LEU A 148 2.63 11.97 9.30
N CYS A 149 3.06 10.73 9.06
CA CYS A 149 3.73 10.34 7.80
C CYS A 149 2.74 10.22 6.64
N TYR A 150 1.48 9.79 6.92
CA TYR A 150 0.46 9.57 5.91
C TYR A 150 -0.34 10.82 5.55
N ARG A 151 -0.36 11.83 6.41
CA ARG A 151 -1.07 13.10 6.20
C ARG A 151 -0.09 14.25 6.04
N THR A 152 -0.51 15.26 5.28
CA THR A 152 0.27 16.50 5.13
C THR A 152 -0.06 17.52 6.23
N PRO A 153 0.83 18.48 6.47
CA PRO A 153 0.51 19.63 7.31
C PRO A 153 -0.74 20.39 6.85
N GLU A 154 -0.92 20.53 5.51
CA GLU A 154 -2.08 21.19 4.95
C GLU A 154 -3.37 20.44 5.25
N SER A 155 -3.38 19.11 5.09
CA SER A 155 -4.53 18.26 5.41
C SER A 155 -4.93 18.38 6.88
N LEU A 156 -3.97 18.38 7.80
CA LEU A 156 -4.24 18.50 9.24
C LEU A 156 -4.71 19.91 9.61
N ASN A 157 -4.01 20.93 9.13
CA ASN A 157 -4.32 22.33 9.47
C ASN A 157 -5.68 22.78 8.92
N SER A 158 -6.03 22.39 7.69
CA SER A 158 -7.32 22.70 7.09
C SER A 158 -8.48 22.00 7.81
N ARG A 159 -8.24 20.76 8.28
CA ARG A 159 -9.24 19.97 8.99
C ARG A 159 -9.52 20.49 10.39
N PHE A 160 -8.48 20.80 11.17
CA PHE A 160 -8.62 21.05 12.61
C PHE A 160 -8.60 22.53 13.01
N LYS A 161 -8.00 23.41 12.18
CA LYS A 161 -8.03 24.88 12.36
C LYS A 161 -7.64 25.37 13.77
N ASN A 162 -6.75 24.62 14.45
CA ASN A 162 -6.35 24.84 15.84
C ASN A 162 -7.49 24.77 16.87
N GLU A 163 -8.63 24.15 16.55
CA GLU A 163 -9.76 24.04 17.43
C GLU A 163 -9.47 23.13 18.65
N VAL A 164 -10.09 23.50 19.78
CA VAL A 164 -9.96 22.80 21.07
C VAL A 164 -11.30 22.16 21.44
N LEU A 165 -11.25 20.95 22.00
CA LEU A 165 -12.37 20.31 22.67
C LEU A 165 -12.41 20.84 24.10
N ILE A 166 -13.41 21.68 24.41
CA ILE A 166 -13.50 22.42 25.68
C ILE A 166 -13.69 21.45 26.86
N ASP A 167 -14.49 20.41 26.67
CA ASP A 167 -14.79 19.38 27.68
C ASP A 167 -13.56 18.56 28.10
N LYS A 168 -12.60 18.37 27.19
CA LYS A 168 -11.37 17.60 27.42
C LYS A 168 -10.13 18.47 27.59
N ASN A 169 -10.22 19.75 27.28
CA ASN A 169 -9.11 20.70 27.25
C ASN A 169 -7.90 20.22 26.41
N ILE A 170 -8.16 19.57 25.26
CA ILE A 170 -7.17 19.11 24.30
C ILE A 170 -7.51 19.61 22.90
N ARG A 171 -6.53 19.64 21.97
CA ARG A 171 -6.78 19.97 20.59
C ARG A 171 -7.59 18.87 19.87
N LYS A 172 -8.45 19.24 18.94
CA LYS A 172 -9.16 18.24 18.10
C LYS A 172 -8.20 17.33 17.32
N SER A 173 -7.04 17.84 16.92
CA SER A 173 -5.99 17.05 16.27
C SER A 173 -5.39 16.01 17.21
N GLU A 174 -5.23 16.31 18.49
CA GLU A 174 -4.76 15.35 19.49
C GLU A 174 -5.79 14.24 19.73
N ASP A 175 -7.06 14.59 19.91
CA ASP A 175 -8.15 13.61 20.05
C ASP A 175 -8.23 12.68 18.84
N TRP A 176 -8.09 13.23 17.64
CA TRP A 176 -8.08 12.45 16.38
C TRP A 176 -6.89 11.50 16.29
N LEU A 177 -5.68 11.94 16.63
CA LEU A 177 -4.49 11.08 16.64
C LEU A 177 -4.62 9.96 17.66
N ASN A 178 -5.10 10.26 18.88
CA ASN A 178 -5.33 9.28 19.92
C ASN A 178 -6.40 8.26 19.51
N PHE A 179 -7.48 8.72 18.86
CA PHE A 179 -8.51 7.83 18.30
C PHE A 179 -7.91 6.84 17.29
N HIS A 180 -7.09 7.31 16.35
CA HIS A 180 -6.45 6.43 15.37
C HIS A 180 -5.44 5.47 16.00
N GLY A 181 -4.70 5.94 17.00
CA GLY A 181 -3.79 5.10 17.78
C GLY A 181 -4.52 3.95 18.46
N LYS A 182 -5.56 4.27 19.22
CA LYS A 182 -6.39 3.29 19.92
C LYS A 182 -7.10 2.34 18.95
N SER A 183 -7.75 2.87 17.91
CA SER A 183 -8.47 2.05 16.94
C SER A 183 -7.57 1.03 16.22
N LEU A 184 -6.30 1.36 16.00
CA LEU A 184 -5.35 0.38 15.47
C LEU A 184 -5.00 -0.65 16.53
N ALA A 185 -4.67 -0.24 17.76
CA ALA A 185 -4.29 -1.13 18.84
C ALA A 185 -5.41 -2.16 19.19
N ASP A 186 -6.67 -1.76 19.04
CA ASP A 186 -7.83 -2.62 19.30
C ASP A 186 -8.04 -3.70 18.22
N ARG A 187 -7.49 -3.52 17.00
CA ARG A 187 -7.73 -4.42 15.85
C ARG A 187 -6.49 -5.07 15.25
N PHE A 188 -5.31 -4.64 15.63
CA PHE A 188 -4.07 -5.10 15.00
C PHE A 188 -3.09 -5.65 16.05
N ASN A 189 -2.38 -6.71 15.69
CA ASN A 189 -1.41 -7.32 16.60
C ASN A 189 -0.06 -6.60 16.52
N LEU A 190 0.64 -6.48 17.65
CA LEU A 190 1.97 -5.84 17.72
C LEU A 190 3.01 -6.56 16.86
N HIS A 191 3.08 -7.90 16.92
CA HIS A 191 4.02 -8.69 16.11
C HIS A 191 3.73 -8.54 14.62
N SER A 192 2.44 -8.55 14.26
CA SER A 192 2.02 -8.30 12.87
C SER A 192 2.44 -6.92 12.39
N TYR A 193 2.29 -5.88 13.20
CA TYR A 193 2.72 -4.54 12.79
C TYR A 193 4.24 -4.43 12.68
N LYS A 194 5.00 -5.11 13.56
CA LYS A 194 6.46 -5.20 13.46
C LYS A 194 6.90 -5.87 12.16
N LEU A 195 6.23 -6.97 11.77
CA LEU A 195 6.45 -7.60 10.47
C LEU A 195 6.16 -6.65 9.31
N MET A 196 5.00 -5.97 9.30
CA MET A 196 4.65 -5.05 8.22
C MET A 196 5.67 -3.91 8.10
N ASN A 197 6.17 -3.37 9.22
CA ASN A 197 7.23 -2.36 9.21
C ASN A 197 8.56 -2.92 8.70
N GLN A 198 8.90 -4.17 9.05
CA GLN A 198 10.09 -4.87 8.54
C GLN A 198 10.00 -5.05 7.01
N LEU A 199 8.83 -5.41 6.48
CA LEU A 199 8.64 -5.54 5.04
C LEU A 199 8.86 -4.22 4.31
N LEU A 200 8.37 -3.08 4.84
CA LEU A 200 8.66 -1.75 4.27
C LEU A 200 10.16 -1.43 4.24
N MET A 201 10.89 -1.81 5.29
CA MET A 201 12.34 -1.62 5.35
C MET A 201 13.11 -2.52 4.37
N SER A 202 12.51 -3.61 3.93
CA SER A 202 13.13 -4.62 3.08
C SER A 202 12.83 -4.47 1.58
N ILE A 203 12.03 -3.48 1.17
CA ILE A 203 11.70 -3.26 -0.24
C ILE A 203 12.99 -2.98 -1.03
N ASN A 204 13.36 -3.90 -1.91
CA ASN A 204 14.59 -3.75 -2.70
C ASN A 204 14.57 -4.69 -3.91
N THR A 205 13.70 -4.38 -4.87
CA THR A 205 13.61 -5.16 -6.11
C THR A 205 14.81 -4.87 -7.01
N ASP A 206 15.44 -5.91 -7.53
CA ASP A 206 16.61 -5.78 -8.40
C ASP A 206 16.28 -5.03 -9.69
N GLN A 207 17.04 -3.98 -9.99
CA GLN A 207 16.86 -3.14 -11.18
C GLN A 207 17.01 -3.91 -12.50
N ASN A 208 17.86 -4.94 -12.55
CA ASN A 208 18.02 -5.73 -13.76
C ASN A 208 16.76 -6.55 -14.05
N SER A 209 16.09 -7.04 -13.01
CA SER A 209 14.83 -7.77 -13.15
C SER A 209 13.70 -6.88 -13.66
N LEU A 210 13.69 -5.58 -13.32
CA LEU A 210 12.67 -4.63 -13.81
C LEU A 210 12.67 -4.52 -15.34
N ARG A 211 13.81 -4.73 -16.01
CA ARG A 211 13.94 -4.70 -17.48
C ARG A 211 13.17 -5.84 -18.14
N LEU A 212 12.98 -6.95 -17.43
CA LEU A 212 12.37 -8.17 -17.97
C LEU A 212 10.83 -8.14 -17.85
N ILE A 213 10.26 -7.28 -17.02
CA ILE A 213 8.82 -7.19 -16.81
C ILE A 213 8.13 -6.84 -18.14
N SER A 214 7.22 -7.69 -18.60
CA SER A 214 6.50 -7.51 -19.88
C SER A 214 5.23 -6.68 -19.75
N ALA A 215 4.73 -6.48 -18.54
CA ALA A 215 3.47 -5.78 -18.27
C ALA A 215 3.48 -4.31 -18.72
N ASN A 216 2.29 -3.80 -19.04
CA ASN A 216 2.04 -2.36 -19.04
C ASN A 216 2.09 -1.86 -17.59
N ILE A 217 3.01 -0.94 -17.27
CA ILE A 217 3.21 -0.44 -15.91
C ILE A 217 2.54 0.93 -15.77
N HIS A 218 1.56 1.04 -14.90
CA HIS A 218 0.83 2.27 -14.60
C HIS A 218 1.22 2.79 -13.22
N LEU A 219 2.32 3.52 -13.11
CA LEU A 219 2.76 4.16 -11.87
C LEU A 219 1.75 5.24 -11.44
N VAL A 220 1.16 5.10 -10.27
CA VAL A 220 0.20 6.08 -9.72
C VAL A 220 0.78 6.72 -8.47
N ALA A 221 1.28 7.94 -8.60
CA ALA A 221 1.82 8.72 -7.50
C ALA A 221 0.76 9.64 -6.89
N VAL A 222 0.95 10.02 -5.63
CA VAL A 222 0.20 11.12 -4.99
C VAL A 222 1.13 12.32 -4.86
N ASP A 223 0.73 13.48 -5.36
CA ASP A 223 1.59 14.67 -5.46
C ASP A 223 2.11 15.18 -4.12
N SER A 224 1.32 15.02 -3.06
CA SER A 224 1.64 15.45 -1.71
C SER A 224 2.12 14.32 -0.78
N ASP A 225 2.41 13.13 -1.31
CA ASP A 225 2.84 11.98 -0.51
C ASP A 225 4.20 12.25 0.18
N LEU A 226 4.20 12.15 1.52
CA LEU A 226 5.39 12.29 2.36
C LEU A 226 5.99 10.93 2.75
N PHE A 227 5.31 9.83 2.44
CA PHE A 227 5.77 8.47 2.76
C PHE A 227 6.49 7.83 1.57
N PHE A 228 5.86 7.87 0.38
CA PHE A 228 6.48 7.56 -0.91
C PHE A 228 6.43 8.82 -1.81
N PRO A 229 7.41 9.70 -1.73
CA PRO A 229 7.38 10.99 -2.42
C PRO A 229 7.20 10.85 -3.93
N ALA A 230 6.26 11.59 -4.50
CA ALA A 230 5.98 11.58 -5.95
C ALA A 230 7.22 11.84 -6.80
N ARG A 231 8.21 12.59 -6.27
CA ARG A 231 9.48 12.85 -6.94
C ARG A 231 10.29 11.56 -7.14
N GLU A 232 10.32 10.67 -6.15
CA GLU A 232 11.04 9.38 -6.22
C GLU A 232 10.36 8.49 -7.25
N MET A 233 9.04 8.32 -7.18
CA MET A 233 8.27 7.59 -8.18
C MET A 233 8.41 8.16 -9.60
N LYS A 234 8.57 9.48 -9.74
CA LYS A 234 8.85 10.10 -11.05
C LYS A 234 10.23 9.73 -11.58
N GLN A 235 11.23 9.60 -10.72
CA GLN A 235 12.56 9.11 -11.10
C GLN A 235 12.49 7.65 -11.58
N THR A 236 11.76 6.81 -10.87
CA THR A 236 11.46 5.42 -11.28
C THR A 236 10.77 5.37 -12.64
N TYR A 237 9.77 6.23 -12.88
CA TYR A 237 9.15 6.34 -14.19
C TYR A 237 10.15 6.68 -15.29
N LEU A 238 10.99 7.70 -15.10
CA LEU A 238 11.99 8.11 -16.08
C LEU A 238 12.99 6.98 -16.38
N PHE A 239 13.48 6.34 -15.33
CA PHE A 239 14.39 5.18 -15.46
C PHE A 239 13.74 4.03 -16.26
N LEU A 240 12.49 3.70 -16.01
CA LEU A 240 11.79 2.65 -16.72
C LEU A 240 11.45 3.06 -18.17
N ALA A 241 11.07 4.30 -18.40
CA ALA A 241 10.71 4.82 -19.73
C ALA A 241 11.89 4.84 -20.70
N GLU A 242 13.13 4.95 -20.21
CA GLU A 242 14.34 4.80 -21.04
C GLU A 242 14.53 3.36 -21.55
N MET A 243 13.99 2.38 -20.83
CA MET A 243 14.20 0.95 -21.13
C MET A 243 12.98 0.27 -21.75
N LYS A 244 11.80 0.84 -21.55
CA LYS A 244 10.51 0.23 -21.87
C LYS A 244 9.56 1.24 -22.49
N HIS A 245 8.76 0.78 -23.46
CA HIS A 245 7.74 1.62 -24.12
C HIS A 245 6.38 1.63 -23.40
N ASN A 246 6.14 0.68 -22.50
CA ASN A 246 4.81 0.44 -21.86
C ASN A 246 4.78 0.90 -20.40
N VAL A 247 5.28 2.11 -20.14
CA VAL A 247 5.28 2.70 -18.79
C VAL A 247 4.51 4.02 -18.83
N PHE A 248 3.56 4.15 -17.92
CA PHE A 248 2.68 5.30 -17.81
C PHE A 248 2.79 5.89 -16.40
N TYR A 249 2.83 7.21 -16.31
CA TYR A 249 2.87 7.92 -15.04
C TYR A 249 1.57 8.69 -14.83
N HIS A 250 0.93 8.46 -13.71
CA HIS A 250 -0.31 9.11 -13.29
C HIS A 250 -0.11 9.80 -11.95
N THR A 251 -0.84 10.88 -11.72
CA THR A 251 -0.78 11.62 -10.46
C THR A 251 -2.18 11.79 -9.90
N ILE A 252 -2.34 11.48 -8.63
CA ILE A 252 -3.48 11.88 -7.80
C ILE A 252 -3.10 13.21 -7.15
N ASN A 253 -3.88 14.26 -7.41
CA ASN A 253 -3.67 15.56 -6.80
C ASN A 253 -4.52 15.67 -5.54
N SER A 254 -3.88 15.80 -4.39
CA SER A 254 -4.57 15.80 -3.10
C SER A 254 -3.72 16.44 -2.01
N ILE A 255 -4.36 17.11 -1.06
CA ILE A 255 -3.71 17.57 0.17
C ILE A 255 -3.53 16.45 1.21
N HIS A 256 -4.07 15.25 0.95
CA HIS A 256 -4.19 14.20 1.97
C HIS A 256 -2.97 13.28 2.09
N GLY A 257 -1.91 13.53 1.31
CA GLY A 257 -0.67 12.77 1.40
C GLY A 257 -0.86 11.31 0.99
N HIS A 258 -0.12 10.42 1.63
CA HIS A 258 -0.13 8.98 1.33
C HIS A 258 -1.53 8.35 1.36
N ASP A 259 -2.40 8.79 2.28
CA ASP A 259 -3.78 8.27 2.39
C ASP A 259 -4.68 8.64 1.19
N ALA A 260 -4.24 9.50 0.26
CA ALA A 260 -5.06 9.94 -0.86
C ALA A 260 -5.57 8.80 -1.75
N PHE A 261 -4.82 7.71 -1.92
CA PHE A 261 -5.27 6.55 -2.69
C PHE A 261 -6.44 5.77 -2.03
N LEU A 262 -6.75 6.10 -0.76
CA LEU A 262 -7.91 5.61 -0.01
C LEU A 262 -9.00 6.68 0.15
N ILE A 263 -8.85 7.84 -0.49
CA ILE A 263 -9.76 8.99 -0.37
C ILE A 263 -10.21 9.48 -1.73
N GLU A 264 -9.28 9.66 -2.68
CA GLU A 264 -9.49 10.24 -4.00
C GLU A 264 -9.98 9.21 -5.03
N TYR A 265 -11.06 8.51 -4.70
CA TYR A 265 -11.58 7.41 -5.51
C TYR A 265 -12.00 7.83 -6.92
N GLU A 266 -12.50 9.06 -7.12
CA GLU A 266 -12.86 9.57 -8.43
C GLU A 266 -11.64 9.69 -9.35
N GLN A 267 -10.54 10.26 -8.85
CA GLN A 267 -9.30 10.40 -9.59
C GLN A 267 -8.71 9.02 -9.92
N LEU A 268 -8.67 8.12 -8.93
CA LEU A 268 -8.16 6.76 -9.12
C LEU A 268 -9.04 5.98 -10.12
N THR A 269 -10.37 6.10 -10.04
CA THR A 269 -11.29 5.52 -11.02
C THR A 269 -10.99 6.01 -12.44
N ASN A 270 -10.75 7.31 -12.63
CA ASN A 270 -10.44 7.87 -13.95
C ASN A 270 -9.09 7.36 -14.51
N ILE A 271 -8.11 7.15 -13.66
CA ILE A 271 -6.83 6.52 -14.03
C ILE A 271 -7.07 5.07 -14.46
N LEU A 272 -7.81 4.31 -13.66
CA LEU A 272 -8.08 2.88 -13.87
C LEU A 272 -8.97 2.60 -15.10
N LYS A 273 -9.78 3.56 -15.57
CA LYS A 273 -10.54 3.42 -16.83
C LYS A 273 -9.68 3.04 -18.03
N LYS A 274 -8.42 3.47 -18.05
CA LYS A 274 -7.47 3.14 -19.11
C LYS A 274 -7.05 1.66 -19.12
N VAL A 275 -7.28 0.96 -18.02
CA VAL A 275 -6.89 -0.45 -17.85
C VAL A 275 -8.11 -1.38 -17.92
N PHE A 276 -9.25 -0.97 -17.37
CA PHE A 276 -10.40 -1.85 -17.15
C PHE A 276 -11.59 -1.62 -18.09
N ASN A 277 -11.58 -0.54 -18.90
CA ASN A 277 -12.66 -0.27 -19.86
C ASN A 277 -12.34 -0.74 -21.30
N GLU A 278 -11.21 -1.43 -21.49
CA GLU A 278 -10.87 -2.06 -22.77
C GLU A 278 -11.54 -3.43 -22.97
#